data_cee285b685e1b5ad0412fa9095687682
#
_entry.id   cee285b685e1b5ad0412fa9095687682
#
_cell.length_a   1.000
_cell.length_b   1.000
_cell.length_c   1.000
_cell.angle_alpha   90.00
_cell.angle_beta   90.00
_cell.angle_gamma   90.00
#
_symmetry.space_group_name_H-M   'P 1'
#
loop_
_entity.id
_entity.type
_entity.pdbx_description
1 polymer ?
#
loop_
_entity_poly.entity_id
_entity_poly.type
_entity_poly.pdbx_seq_one_letter_code
_entity_poly.pdbx_strand_id
1 'polypeptide(L)'
;MNKLAQILGIQFPNEIEISSITNTTDKVKEGSIFFALKGTQNHGSKYIDEAFEKGAKLAIHNDKNFYSSNENIIYVKDLQSSGGEKIFRVLEAFYKINNFNNHNYYAFTGTNGKTTSAYLCHQLLTKKGFSSIYIGTIGAQYNTNPLDQSISKKTTPDIFELFEIFNFYKIKNNIAVCIEISSHALDQNRLENIKYFKSSSILNIGSDHLDYHKNFENYAQSKLKIFSTESESKFINQKILNENPNIFIEDSSLTKVSNNPSTDLYYEILECSFKKSLFKIIQKNEKGNSIYQFETSIFPKFNIANLIFAICSAGLSNFDKNKINQLDFLKLPKGRSDFIKDIPANIIIDYAHNPEGFLLFLSSLQDFFDNLVVVFGCGGNRDRSKRPLMLNAALKYADKVIFTSDNSRNEEFSEILSDAIANNNSESKIDVIEDRKEAIIYGTNLIKKDDCLVILGKGHEETQEKNGQILFFSDHEVVNEIYN
;
A
#
# COMPACT_ATOMS: atom_id res chain seq x y z
N MET A 1 31.07 9.84 13.62
CA MET A 1 31.25 11.08 12.83
C MET A 1 32.33 10.92 11.75
N ASN A 2 33.60 10.57 12.06
CA ASN A 2 34.68 10.48 11.07
C ASN A 2 34.33 9.63 9.83
N LYS A 3 33.63 8.51 9.99
CA LYS A 3 33.21 7.66 8.86
C LYS A 3 32.16 8.34 7.96
N LEU A 4 31.22 9.10 8.52
CA LEU A 4 30.21 9.84 7.75
C LEU A 4 30.88 10.97 6.95
N ALA A 5 31.78 11.72 7.59
CA ALA A 5 32.58 12.77 6.94
C ALA A 5 33.40 12.21 5.77
N GLN A 6 34.04 11.06 5.95
CA GLN A 6 34.80 10.38 4.90
C GLN A 6 33.89 9.95 3.72
N ILE A 7 32.73 9.39 3.97
CA ILE A 7 31.76 8.96 2.92
C ILE A 7 31.31 10.18 2.12
N LEU A 8 30.99 11.27 2.81
CA LEU A 8 30.50 12.51 2.19
C LEU A 8 31.63 13.31 1.49
N GLY A 9 32.92 13.05 1.84
CA GLY A 9 34.04 13.81 1.35
C GLY A 9 34.11 15.23 1.91
N ILE A 10 33.72 15.42 3.18
CA ILE A 10 33.63 16.71 3.87
C ILE A 10 34.31 16.64 5.23
N GLN A 11 34.53 17.83 5.84
CA GLN A 11 34.86 17.94 7.25
C GLN A 11 33.68 18.51 8.00
N PHE A 12 33.36 17.95 9.16
CA PHE A 12 32.36 18.54 10.04
C PHE A 12 33.00 19.65 10.87
N PRO A 13 32.31 20.78 11.06
CA PRO A 13 32.91 21.97 11.68
C PRO A 13 33.31 21.76 13.15
N ASN A 14 32.63 20.90 13.88
CA ASN A 14 32.90 20.59 15.30
C ASN A 14 32.57 19.12 15.60
N GLU A 15 32.98 18.61 16.77
CA GLU A 15 32.48 17.35 17.30
C GLU A 15 30.99 17.50 17.66
N ILE A 16 30.10 16.99 16.79
CA ILE A 16 28.66 17.06 16.93
C ILE A 16 28.14 15.66 17.26
N GLU A 17 27.39 15.52 18.33
CA GLU A 17 26.67 14.30 18.62
C GLU A 17 25.38 14.25 17.76
N ILE A 18 25.28 13.23 16.91
CA ILE A 18 24.16 13.04 16.00
C ILE A 18 23.21 11.98 16.54
N SER A 19 21.94 12.37 16.73
CA SER A 19 20.87 11.51 17.23
C SER A 19 20.05 10.84 16.13
N SER A 20 19.95 11.46 14.95
CA SER A 20 19.18 10.96 13.81
C SER A 20 19.59 11.56 12.48
N ILE A 21 19.17 10.93 11.40
CA ILE A 21 19.34 11.40 10.02
C ILE A 21 17.99 11.41 9.34
N THR A 22 17.59 12.53 8.71
CA THR A 22 16.30 12.64 8.03
C THR A 22 16.38 13.56 6.81
N ASN A 23 15.41 13.39 5.87
CA ASN A 23 15.22 14.25 4.70
C ASN A 23 13.91 15.05 4.76
N THR A 24 13.20 15.03 5.89
CA THR A 24 11.94 15.77 6.08
C THR A 24 11.96 16.51 7.41
N THR A 25 11.46 17.75 7.43
CA THR A 25 11.43 18.60 8.63
C THR A 25 10.49 18.06 9.72
N ASP A 26 9.49 17.28 9.36
CA ASP A 26 8.55 16.65 10.32
C ASP A 26 9.23 15.63 11.24
N LYS A 27 10.35 15.04 10.79
CA LYS A 27 11.12 14.04 11.55
C LYS A 27 12.40 14.63 12.18
N VAL A 28 12.65 15.91 12.00
CA VAL A 28 13.78 16.57 12.65
C VAL A 28 13.55 16.64 14.15
N LYS A 29 14.57 16.30 14.90
CA LYS A 29 14.67 16.43 16.36
C LYS A 29 16.03 16.93 16.77
N GLU A 30 16.21 17.25 18.06
CA GLU A 30 17.48 17.69 18.60
C GLU A 30 18.63 16.73 18.22
N GLY A 31 19.70 17.25 17.64
CA GLY A 31 20.85 16.48 17.18
C GLY A 31 20.69 15.84 15.80
N SER A 32 19.67 16.18 15.00
CA SER A 32 19.51 15.62 13.66
C SER A 32 20.51 16.13 12.64
N ILE A 33 20.89 15.30 11.65
CA ILE A 33 21.38 15.73 10.34
C ILE A 33 20.17 15.81 9.39
N PHE A 34 19.96 16.98 8.80
CA PHE A 34 18.93 17.18 7.78
C PHE A 34 19.53 17.10 6.37
N PHE A 35 19.10 16.14 5.56
CA PHE A 35 19.46 16.03 4.15
C PHE A 35 18.48 16.83 3.30
N ALA A 36 18.86 18.02 2.89
CA ALA A 36 18.09 18.92 2.06
C ALA A 36 18.23 18.55 0.57
N LEU A 37 17.44 17.58 0.12
CA LEU A 37 17.54 16.99 -1.21
C LEU A 37 16.58 17.64 -2.19
N LYS A 38 16.85 17.47 -3.50
CA LYS A 38 15.91 17.85 -4.56
C LYS A 38 14.69 16.92 -4.52
N GLY A 39 13.52 17.50 -4.26
CA GLY A 39 12.22 16.83 -4.35
C GLY A 39 11.57 17.01 -5.74
N THR A 40 10.32 16.55 -5.88
CA THR A 40 9.55 16.64 -7.13
C THR A 40 9.09 18.06 -7.44
N GLN A 41 8.74 18.86 -6.43
CA GLN A 41 8.22 20.23 -6.60
C GLN A 41 9.24 21.28 -6.17
N ASN A 42 9.94 21.07 -5.06
CA ASN A 42 10.86 22.02 -4.45
C ASN A 42 12.18 21.34 -4.10
N HIS A 43 13.22 22.15 -3.93
CA HIS A 43 14.47 21.70 -3.32
C HIS A 43 14.38 21.81 -1.80
N GLY A 44 14.88 20.80 -1.07
CA GLY A 44 14.92 20.76 0.39
C GLY A 44 15.68 21.89 1.05
N SER A 45 16.58 22.58 0.31
CA SER A 45 17.32 23.75 0.79
C SER A 45 16.40 24.86 1.34
N LYS A 46 15.18 24.99 0.84
CA LYS A 46 14.16 25.93 1.34
C LYS A 46 13.72 25.69 2.77
N TYR A 47 13.96 24.49 3.29
CA TYR A 47 13.49 24.05 4.62
C TYR A 47 14.65 23.93 5.63
N ILE A 48 15.85 24.41 5.27
CA ILE A 48 17.02 24.29 6.14
C ILE A 48 16.84 25.09 7.43
N ASP A 49 16.32 26.32 7.33
CA ASP A 49 16.10 27.17 8.52
C ASP A 49 15.07 26.51 9.46
N GLU A 50 13.95 26.01 8.93
CA GLU A 50 12.96 25.25 9.70
C GLU A 50 13.58 24.01 10.37
N ALA A 51 14.47 23.31 9.68
CA ALA A 51 15.17 22.15 10.25
C ALA A 51 16.05 22.56 11.45
N PHE A 52 16.76 23.66 11.36
CA PHE A 52 17.56 24.18 12.49
C PHE A 52 16.68 24.63 13.66
N GLU A 53 15.56 25.29 13.39
CA GLU A 53 14.59 25.67 14.42
C GLU A 53 14.05 24.45 15.17
N LYS A 54 13.90 23.32 14.49
CA LYS A 54 13.46 22.04 15.06
C LYS A 54 14.58 21.21 15.72
N GLY A 55 15.84 21.73 15.74
CA GLY A 55 16.97 21.13 16.45
C GLY A 55 17.96 20.36 15.58
N ALA A 56 17.93 20.51 14.26
CA ALA A 56 18.99 19.97 13.42
C ALA A 56 20.34 20.64 13.80
N LYS A 57 21.41 19.85 13.88
CA LYS A 57 22.76 20.36 14.13
C LYS A 57 23.57 20.54 12.85
N LEU A 58 23.12 19.89 11.78
CA LEU A 58 23.79 19.90 10.50
C LEU A 58 22.77 19.79 9.37
N ALA A 59 22.96 20.56 8.31
CA ALA A 59 22.24 20.42 7.06
C ALA A 59 23.20 20.09 5.92
N ILE A 60 22.84 19.09 5.10
CA ILE A 60 23.63 18.68 3.94
C ILE A 60 22.76 18.81 2.70
N HIS A 61 23.23 19.55 1.69
CA HIS A 61 22.44 19.82 0.49
C HIS A 61 23.26 19.70 -0.80
N ASN A 62 22.57 19.61 -1.94
CA ASN A 62 23.17 19.62 -3.28
C ASN A 62 22.61 20.74 -4.19
N ASP A 63 21.98 21.75 -3.60
CA ASP A 63 21.48 22.91 -4.34
C ASP A 63 22.61 23.87 -4.69
N LYS A 64 22.90 24.02 -5.98
CA LYS A 64 23.95 24.91 -6.48
C LYS A 64 23.62 26.40 -6.33
N ASN A 65 22.32 26.71 -6.16
CA ASN A 65 21.85 28.10 -6.07
C ASN A 65 21.64 28.55 -4.61
N PHE A 66 21.84 27.65 -3.66
CA PHE A 66 21.71 27.96 -2.24
C PHE A 66 23.10 28.26 -1.64
N TYR A 67 23.21 29.41 -1.00
CA TYR A 67 24.45 29.87 -0.34
C TYR A 67 24.15 30.23 1.11
N SER A 68 25.03 29.83 2.00
CA SER A 68 24.98 30.18 3.41
C SER A 68 26.37 30.36 3.97
N SER A 69 26.56 31.31 4.89
CA SER A 69 27.77 31.49 5.67
C SER A 69 27.82 30.62 6.93
N ASN A 70 26.76 29.90 7.22
CA ASN A 70 26.69 28.98 8.36
C ASN A 70 27.50 27.72 8.07
N GLU A 71 28.56 27.50 8.86
CA GLU A 71 29.47 26.37 8.71
C GLU A 71 28.81 25.00 8.93
N ASN A 72 27.62 24.97 9.57
CA ASN A 72 26.84 23.77 9.77
C ASN A 72 25.91 23.44 8.55
N ILE A 73 26.00 24.23 7.48
CA ILE A 73 25.33 23.98 6.21
C ILE A 73 26.33 23.60 5.15
N ILE A 74 26.33 22.35 4.73
CA ILE A 74 27.39 21.80 3.89
C ILE A 74 26.85 21.42 2.51
N TYR A 75 27.47 21.97 1.47
CA TYR A 75 27.20 21.61 0.09
C TYR A 75 27.95 20.34 -0.32
N VAL A 76 27.25 19.36 -0.84
CA VAL A 76 27.80 18.12 -1.43
C VAL A 76 27.18 17.89 -2.80
N LYS A 77 27.95 18.12 -3.86
CA LYS A 77 27.51 18.17 -5.26
C LYS A 77 26.79 16.91 -5.73
N ASP A 78 27.23 15.74 -5.32
CA ASP A 78 26.89 14.43 -5.85
C ASP A 78 26.04 13.56 -4.90
N LEU A 79 25.30 14.19 -3.97
CA LEU A 79 24.46 13.49 -2.99
C LEU A 79 23.46 12.52 -3.62
N GLN A 80 22.81 12.94 -4.71
CA GLN A 80 21.79 12.16 -5.42
C GLN A 80 22.33 11.52 -6.71
N SER A 81 23.65 11.55 -6.94
CA SER A 81 24.26 10.88 -8.07
C SER A 81 24.32 9.36 -7.85
N SER A 82 24.36 8.60 -8.93
CA SER A 82 24.47 7.13 -8.89
C SER A 82 23.44 6.47 -7.96
N GLY A 83 22.18 6.92 -8.06
CA GLY A 83 21.12 6.33 -7.26
C GLY A 83 21.18 6.66 -5.76
N GLY A 84 21.77 7.81 -5.38
CA GLY A 84 21.88 8.17 -3.97
C GLY A 84 22.86 7.29 -3.17
N GLU A 85 23.81 6.65 -3.81
CA GLU A 85 24.79 5.73 -3.20
C GLU A 85 25.50 6.33 -1.98
N LYS A 86 25.85 7.64 -2.03
CA LYS A 86 26.45 8.31 -0.88
C LYS A 86 25.52 8.36 0.33
N ILE A 87 24.24 8.70 0.11
CA ILE A 87 23.22 8.73 1.16
C ILE A 87 23.07 7.34 1.74
N PHE A 88 22.94 6.33 0.88
CA PHE A 88 22.80 4.94 1.30
C PHE A 88 23.96 4.51 2.22
N ARG A 89 25.22 4.76 1.84
CA ARG A 89 26.38 4.43 2.67
C ARG A 89 26.43 5.21 3.98
N VAL A 90 25.97 6.47 3.99
CA VAL A 90 25.85 7.26 5.21
C VAL A 90 24.86 6.60 6.17
N LEU A 91 23.69 6.18 5.66
CA LEU A 91 22.67 5.51 6.45
C LEU A 91 23.15 4.15 6.99
N GLU A 92 23.82 3.32 6.15
CA GLU A 92 24.45 2.08 6.60
C GLU A 92 25.45 2.32 7.75
N ALA A 93 26.31 3.33 7.59
CA ALA A 93 27.34 3.65 8.58
C ALA A 93 26.74 4.19 9.88
N PHE A 94 25.69 5.02 9.81
CA PHE A 94 25.02 5.61 10.95
C PHE A 94 24.22 4.57 11.75
N TYR A 95 23.34 3.83 11.08
CA TYR A 95 22.51 2.81 11.71
C TYR A 95 23.23 1.49 11.98
N LYS A 96 24.46 1.33 11.46
CA LYS A 96 25.27 0.10 11.54
C LYS A 96 24.55 -1.10 10.95
N ILE A 97 23.81 -0.90 9.86
CA ILE A 97 23.08 -1.92 9.11
C ILE A 97 23.86 -2.19 7.83
N ASN A 98 24.64 -3.28 7.79
CA ASN A 98 25.52 -3.62 6.66
C ASN A 98 24.94 -4.74 5.77
N ASN A 99 23.75 -5.25 6.10
CA ASN A 99 23.12 -6.37 5.42
C ASN A 99 21.83 -5.96 4.67
N PHE A 100 21.65 -4.66 4.40
CA PHE A 100 20.45 -4.13 3.77
C PHE A 100 20.09 -4.86 2.47
N ASN A 101 21.06 -5.06 1.58
CA ASN A 101 20.86 -5.76 0.31
C ASN A 101 20.90 -7.30 0.42
N ASN A 102 21.14 -7.85 1.60
CA ASN A 102 21.11 -9.30 1.84
C ASN A 102 19.75 -9.81 2.32
N HIS A 103 18.78 -8.91 2.57
CA HIS A 103 17.41 -9.31 2.89
C HIS A 103 16.71 -9.87 1.66
N ASN A 104 15.77 -10.78 1.89
CA ASN A 104 14.90 -11.30 0.84
C ASN A 104 13.69 -10.37 0.66
N TYR A 105 13.73 -9.49 -0.33
CA TYR A 105 12.64 -8.56 -0.62
C TYR A 105 11.58 -9.22 -1.51
N TYR A 106 10.34 -9.22 -1.02
CA TYR A 106 9.13 -9.64 -1.73
C TYR A 106 8.31 -8.41 -2.07
N ALA A 107 8.31 -8.00 -3.32
CA ALA A 107 7.82 -6.72 -3.78
C ALA A 107 6.46 -6.87 -4.50
N PHE A 108 5.47 -6.08 -4.08
CA PHE A 108 4.12 -6.13 -4.64
C PHE A 108 3.69 -4.76 -5.15
N THR A 109 3.32 -4.67 -6.44
CA THR A 109 2.69 -3.49 -7.02
C THR A 109 1.37 -3.84 -7.70
N GLY A 110 0.56 -2.84 -7.95
CA GLY A 110 -0.75 -2.95 -8.58
C GLY A 110 -1.58 -1.70 -8.30
N THR A 111 -2.69 -1.51 -8.97
CA THR A 111 -3.67 -0.48 -8.59
C THR A 111 -4.30 -0.87 -7.26
N ASN A 112 -4.82 -2.09 -7.16
CA ASN A 112 -5.43 -2.66 -5.97
C ASN A 112 -4.69 -3.92 -5.49
N GLY A 113 -4.89 -4.34 -4.23
CA GLY A 113 -4.40 -5.60 -3.68
C GLY A 113 -2.99 -5.61 -3.10
N LYS A 114 -2.17 -4.56 -3.28
CA LYS A 114 -0.79 -4.47 -2.76
C LYS A 114 -0.68 -4.81 -1.28
N THR A 115 -1.42 -4.10 -0.45
CA THR A 115 -1.48 -4.27 1.01
C THR A 115 -1.83 -5.70 1.39
N THR A 116 -2.91 -6.21 0.80
CA THR A 116 -3.39 -7.57 1.07
C THR A 116 -2.34 -8.62 0.69
N SER A 117 -1.76 -8.54 -0.53
CA SER A 117 -0.78 -9.52 -0.98
C SER A 117 0.52 -9.48 -0.17
N ALA A 118 1.06 -8.28 0.12
CA ALA A 118 2.28 -8.14 0.92
C ALA A 118 2.07 -8.63 2.37
N TYR A 119 0.92 -8.30 2.96
CA TYR A 119 0.58 -8.70 4.33
C TYR A 119 0.34 -10.20 4.45
N LEU A 120 -0.34 -10.82 3.49
CA LEU A 120 -0.54 -12.27 3.45
C LEU A 120 0.78 -13.01 3.21
N CYS A 121 1.67 -12.50 2.33
CA CYS A 121 2.99 -13.06 2.12
C CYS A 121 3.83 -13.05 3.40
N HIS A 122 3.80 -11.94 4.14
CA HIS A 122 4.45 -11.82 5.45
C HIS A 122 3.95 -12.89 6.44
N GLN A 123 2.62 -13.07 6.56
CA GLN A 123 2.05 -14.07 7.46
C GLN A 123 2.44 -15.51 7.05
N LEU A 124 2.42 -15.81 5.73
CA LEU A 124 2.85 -17.11 5.19
C LEU A 124 4.30 -17.41 5.56
N LEU A 125 5.21 -16.47 5.34
CA LEU A 125 6.63 -16.63 5.63
C LEU A 125 6.89 -16.74 7.14
N THR A 126 6.24 -15.91 7.95
CA THR A 126 6.32 -15.98 9.41
C THR A 126 5.85 -17.36 9.94
N LYS A 127 4.72 -17.86 9.42
CA LYS A 127 4.19 -19.18 9.77
C LYS A 127 5.13 -20.31 9.37
N LYS A 128 5.91 -20.15 8.31
CA LYS A 128 6.94 -21.11 7.86
C LYS A 128 8.25 -21.02 8.65
N GLY A 129 8.34 -20.14 9.64
CA GLY A 129 9.50 -19.99 10.52
C GLY A 129 10.56 -18.99 10.04
N PHE A 130 10.28 -18.24 8.96
CA PHE A 130 11.15 -17.15 8.54
C PHE A 130 10.91 -15.92 9.42
N SER A 131 11.98 -15.24 9.83
CA SER A 131 11.84 -13.88 10.33
C SER A 131 11.39 -12.99 9.18
N SER A 132 10.29 -12.28 9.34
CA SER A 132 9.66 -11.51 8.27
C SER A 132 9.17 -10.16 8.77
N ILE A 133 9.22 -9.15 7.90
CA ILE A 133 8.61 -7.83 8.13
C ILE A 133 7.67 -7.49 6.97
N TYR A 134 6.48 -7.01 7.31
CA TYR A 134 5.59 -6.31 6.38
C TYR A 134 5.88 -4.81 6.46
N ILE A 135 5.91 -4.13 5.31
CA ILE A 135 6.06 -2.67 5.20
C ILE A 135 5.10 -2.16 4.11
N GLY A 136 4.19 -1.25 4.48
CA GLY A 136 3.23 -0.72 3.52
C GLY A 136 2.26 0.30 4.09
N THR A 137 1.11 0.45 3.41
CA THR A 137 0.08 1.46 3.67
C THR A 137 -0.44 1.47 5.11
N ILE A 138 -0.56 0.29 5.73
CA ILE A 138 -1.06 0.14 7.10
C ILE A 138 0.05 0.21 8.16
N GLY A 139 1.29 0.57 7.78
CA GLY A 139 2.44 0.67 8.68
C GLY A 139 3.46 -0.45 8.48
N ALA A 140 4.08 -0.91 9.58
CA ALA A 140 5.04 -2.01 9.56
C ALA A 140 4.75 -3.02 10.67
N GLN A 141 5.02 -4.31 10.38
CA GLN A 141 4.87 -5.40 11.33
C GLN A 141 6.04 -6.37 11.22
N TYR A 142 6.79 -6.56 12.30
CA TYR A 142 7.88 -7.52 12.36
C TYR A 142 7.44 -8.81 13.07
N ASN A 143 7.51 -9.94 12.39
CA ASN A 143 7.03 -11.24 12.84
C ASN A 143 5.57 -11.16 13.34
N THR A 144 5.32 -11.59 14.58
CA THR A 144 4.00 -11.56 15.22
C THR A 144 3.78 -10.35 16.11
N ASN A 145 4.68 -9.36 16.09
CA ASN A 145 4.49 -8.11 16.84
C ASN A 145 3.22 -7.39 16.38
N PRO A 146 2.64 -6.54 17.22
CA PRO A 146 1.57 -5.66 16.77
C PRO A 146 1.99 -4.82 15.56
N LEU A 147 1.04 -4.56 14.67
CA LEU A 147 1.24 -3.64 13.56
C LEU A 147 1.47 -2.22 14.11
N ASP A 148 2.54 -1.57 13.65
CA ASP A 148 2.86 -0.20 14.03
C ASP A 148 2.58 0.77 12.85
N GLN A 149 1.57 1.61 13.01
CA GLN A 149 1.16 2.60 12.02
C GLN A 149 1.95 3.91 12.15
N SER A 150 2.68 4.11 13.24
CA SER A 150 3.38 5.38 13.51
C SER A 150 4.71 5.51 12.76
N ILE A 151 5.32 4.39 12.37
CA ILE A 151 6.68 4.34 11.81
C ILE A 151 6.75 4.94 10.40
N SER A 152 5.75 4.65 9.56
CA SER A 152 5.65 5.24 8.23
C SER A 152 4.19 5.43 7.84
N LYS A 153 3.88 6.60 7.28
CA LYS A 153 2.56 6.95 6.73
C LYS A 153 2.50 6.77 5.20
N LYS A 154 3.58 6.29 4.59
CA LYS A 154 3.69 6.11 3.14
C LYS A 154 3.45 4.65 2.76
N THR A 155 2.73 4.42 1.68
CA THR A 155 2.60 3.07 1.09
C THR A 155 3.98 2.45 0.82
N THR A 156 4.92 3.25 0.34
CA THR A 156 6.30 2.84 0.13
C THR A 156 7.21 3.87 0.79
N PRO A 157 7.89 3.51 1.88
CA PRO A 157 8.88 4.37 2.51
C PRO A 157 10.02 4.72 1.56
N ASP A 158 10.69 5.84 1.80
CA ASP A 158 11.98 6.10 1.17
C ASP A 158 13.13 5.41 1.93
N ILE A 159 14.34 5.56 1.43
CA ILE A 159 15.49 4.86 2.00
C ILE A 159 15.80 5.30 3.45
N PHE A 160 15.54 6.55 3.81
CA PHE A 160 15.73 7.03 5.19
C PHE A 160 14.76 6.32 6.13
N GLU A 161 13.50 6.25 5.74
CA GLU A 161 12.45 5.58 6.53
C GLU A 161 12.70 4.07 6.63
N LEU A 162 13.20 3.42 5.57
CA LEU A 162 13.52 1.98 5.64
C LEU A 162 14.63 1.70 6.67
N PHE A 163 15.69 2.53 6.70
CA PHE A 163 16.73 2.37 7.71
C PHE A 163 16.21 2.66 9.13
N GLU A 164 15.31 3.64 9.30
CA GLU A 164 14.63 3.89 10.57
C GLU A 164 13.81 2.68 11.03
N ILE A 165 13.02 2.08 10.12
CA ILE A 165 12.21 0.89 10.39
C ILE A 165 13.10 -0.28 10.82
N PHE A 166 14.17 -0.55 10.09
CA PHE A 166 15.08 -1.65 10.41
C PHE A 166 15.81 -1.42 11.75
N ASN A 167 16.19 -0.19 12.03
CA ASN A 167 16.78 0.18 13.33
C ASN A 167 15.79 0.07 14.47
N PHE A 168 14.54 0.51 14.29
CA PHE A 168 13.47 0.41 15.28
C PHE A 168 13.25 -1.04 15.73
N TYR A 169 13.13 -1.96 14.77
CA TYR A 169 12.97 -3.39 15.05
C TYR A 169 14.29 -4.11 15.36
N LYS A 170 15.41 -3.39 15.40
CA LYS A 170 16.76 -3.92 15.67
C LYS A 170 17.13 -5.11 14.78
N ILE A 171 16.80 -5.00 13.48
CA ILE A 171 17.05 -6.06 12.50
C ILE A 171 18.55 -6.19 12.25
N LYS A 172 19.14 -7.31 12.68
CA LYS A 172 20.56 -7.59 12.52
C LYS A 172 20.86 -8.74 11.55
N ASN A 173 19.92 -9.67 11.40
CA ASN A 173 20.05 -10.83 10.53
C ASN A 173 19.30 -10.62 9.22
N ASN A 174 19.57 -11.46 8.23
CA ASN A 174 18.80 -11.46 6.99
C ASN A 174 17.38 -11.94 7.26
N ILE A 175 16.41 -11.21 6.74
CA ILE A 175 14.98 -11.48 6.92
C ILE A 175 14.23 -11.41 5.59
N ALA A 176 13.00 -11.86 5.60
CA ALA A 176 12.04 -11.62 4.53
C ALA A 176 11.41 -10.22 4.70
N VAL A 177 11.46 -9.40 3.67
CA VAL A 177 10.85 -8.05 3.64
C VAL A 177 9.71 -8.04 2.64
N CYS A 178 8.47 -8.13 3.10
CA CYS A 178 7.28 -8.06 2.26
C CYS A 178 6.84 -6.59 2.15
N ILE A 179 7.06 -6.00 0.97
CA ILE A 179 6.93 -4.56 0.77
C ILE A 179 5.94 -4.20 -0.34
N GLU A 180 5.09 -3.21 -0.05
CA GLU A 180 4.25 -2.58 -1.05
C GLU A 180 5.04 -1.55 -1.85
N ILE A 181 4.92 -1.60 -3.18
CA ILE A 181 5.57 -0.61 -4.05
C ILE A 181 4.51 0.14 -4.87
N SER A 182 4.34 1.42 -4.57
CA SER A 182 3.43 2.31 -5.29
C SER A 182 4.01 2.74 -6.63
N SER A 183 3.14 3.15 -7.57
CA SER A 183 3.58 3.72 -8.85
C SER A 183 4.45 4.98 -8.67
N HIS A 184 4.11 5.82 -7.69
CA HIS A 184 4.94 6.98 -7.34
C HIS A 184 6.35 6.58 -6.88
N ALA A 185 6.47 5.53 -6.05
CA ALA A 185 7.77 5.07 -5.57
C ALA A 185 8.64 4.54 -6.71
N LEU A 186 8.04 3.80 -7.65
CA LEU A 186 8.72 3.30 -8.85
C LEU A 186 9.11 4.44 -9.78
N ASP A 187 8.22 5.40 -9.99
CA ASP A 187 8.51 6.55 -10.84
C ASP A 187 9.61 7.45 -10.27
N GLN A 188 9.61 7.63 -8.95
CA GLN A 188 10.61 8.41 -8.20
C GLN A 188 11.88 7.63 -7.85
N ASN A 189 12.01 6.38 -8.26
CA ASN A 189 13.13 5.49 -7.96
C ASN A 189 13.48 5.42 -6.46
N ARG A 190 12.46 5.46 -5.56
CA ARG A 190 12.68 5.51 -4.09
C ARG A 190 13.45 4.31 -3.55
N LEU A 191 13.42 3.18 -4.25
CA LEU A 191 14.00 1.90 -3.84
C LEU A 191 15.15 1.45 -4.75
N GLU A 192 15.77 2.36 -5.51
CA GLU A 192 16.88 2.04 -6.43
C GLU A 192 18.13 1.44 -5.74
N ASN A 193 18.22 1.62 -4.42
CA ASN A 193 19.29 1.00 -3.61
C ASN A 193 19.02 -0.48 -3.28
N ILE A 194 17.81 -0.99 -3.47
CA ILE A 194 17.51 -2.42 -3.42
C ILE A 194 17.95 -3.03 -4.75
N LYS A 195 18.98 -3.86 -4.72
CA LYS A 195 19.60 -4.40 -5.94
C LYS A 195 18.94 -5.68 -6.44
N TYR A 196 18.21 -6.36 -5.58
CA TYR A 196 17.64 -7.67 -5.90
C TYR A 196 16.34 -7.91 -5.14
N PHE A 197 15.34 -8.45 -5.81
CA PHE A 197 14.13 -8.97 -5.20
C PHE A 197 14.14 -10.50 -5.19
N LYS A 198 13.78 -11.12 -4.08
CA LYS A 198 13.45 -12.54 -4.03
C LYS A 198 12.24 -12.84 -4.90
N SER A 199 11.27 -11.90 -4.92
CA SER A 199 10.11 -11.96 -5.78
C SER A 199 9.58 -10.55 -6.07
N SER A 200 9.14 -10.32 -7.30
CA SER A 200 8.42 -9.12 -7.71
C SER A 200 7.10 -9.47 -8.41
N SER A 201 6.02 -8.78 -8.06
CA SER A 201 4.67 -9.11 -8.51
C SER A 201 3.88 -7.89 -8.95
N ILE A 202 3.24 -7.95 -10.13
CA ILE A 202 2.25 -6.99 -10.60
C ILE A 202 0.86 -7.63 -10.57
N LEU A 203 0.00 -7.16 -9.68
CA LEU A 203 -1.31 -7.75 -9.38
C LEU A 203 -2.38 -7.37 -10.41
N ASN A 204 -2.45 -6.08 -10.72
CA ASN A 204 -3.38 -5.50 -11.68
C ASN A 204 -2.93 -4.07 -12.06
N ILE A 205 -3.41 -3.58 -13.20
CA ILE A 205 -3.22 -2.20 -13.64
C ILE A 205 -4.59 -1.69 -14.10
N GLY A 206 -5.23 -0.89 -13.28
CA GLY A 206 -6.44 -0.15 -13.59
C GLY A 206 -6.17 1.35 -13.66
N SER A 207 -7.20 2.17 -13.72
CA SER A 207 -7.05 3.62 -13.80
C SER A 207 -6.98 4.25 -12.42
N ASP A 208 -5.82 4.82 -12.06
CA ASP A 208 -5.62 5.56 -10.82
C ASP A 208 -4.47 6.56 -10.93
N HIS A 209 -4.43 7.57 -10.04
CA HIS A 209 -3.35 8.56 -9.96
C HIS A 209 -3.01 9.27 -11.29
N LEU A 210 -4.01 9.51 -12.15
CA LEU A 210 -3.81 10.22 -13.43
C LEU A 210 -3.49 11.71 -13.24
N ASP A 211 -3.85 12.28 -12.10
CA ASP A 211 -3.43 13.60 -11.64
C ASP A 211 -1.90 13.73 -11.58
N TYR A 212 -1.20 12.68 -11.17
CA TYR A 212 0.26 12.60 -11.13
C TYR A 212 0.85 12.09 -12.44
N HIS A 213 0.41 10.93 -12.94
CA HIS A 213 0.98 10.26 -14.10
C HIS A 213 0.53 10.82 -15.46
N LYS A 214 -0.49 11.72 -15.48
CA LYS A 214 -1.09 12.39 -16.63
C LYS A 214 -1.94 11.49 -17.54
N ASN A 215 -1.52 10.26 -17.80
CA ASN A 215 -2.25 9.29 -18.60
C ASN A 215 -2.02 7.86 -18.13
N PHE A 216 -2.82 6.93 -18.66
CA PHE A 216 -2.77 5.52 -18.31
C PHE A 216 -1.44 4.86 -18.69
N GLU A 217 -0.87 5.20 -19.86
CA GLU A 217 0.38 4.63 -20.36
C GLU A 217 1.53 4.91 -19.39
N ASN A 218 1.69 6.17 -18.96
CA ASN A 218 2.73 6.55 -18.00
C ASN A 218 2.54 5.83 -16.65
N TYR A 219 1.28 5.70 -16.20
CA TYR A 219 0.95 4.96 -14.99
C TYR A 219 1.32 3.48 -15.10
N ALA A 220 0.96 2.83 -16.20
CA ALA A 220 1.30 1.44 -16.46
C ALA A 220 2.82 1.26 -16.55
N GLN A 221 3.51 2.09 -17.31
CA GLN A 221 4.96 2.05 -17.45
C GLN A 221 5.68 2.25 -16.11
N SER A 222 5.16 3.13 -15.25
CA SER A 222 5.74 3.31 -13.91
C SER A 222 5.69 2.02 -13.08
N LYS A 223 4.60 1.23 -13.17
CA LYS A 223 4.49 -0.05 -12.47
C LYS A 223 5.41 -1.13 -13.05
N LEU A 224 5.59 -1.14 -14.36
CA LEU A 224 6.48 -2.08 -15.04
C LEU A 224 7.94 -1.92 -14.62
N LYS A 225 8.34 -0.74 -14.15
CA LYS A 225 9.69 -0.49 -13.59
C LYS A 225 10.06 -1.44 -12.45
N ILE A 226 9.09 -2.11 -11.79
CA ILE A 226 9.41 -3.11 -10.75
C ILE A 226 10.26 -4.27 -11.31
N PHE A 227 10.08 -4.61 -12.59
CA PHE A 227 10.84 -5.66 -13.25
C PHE A 227 12.22 -5.22 -13.76
N SER A 228 12.54 -3.92 -13.66
CA SER A 228 13.90 -3.41 -13.95
C SER A 228 14.90 -3.80 -12.86
N THR A 229 14.44 -4.06 -11.64
CA THR A 229 15.27 -4.65 -10.60
C THR A 229 15.35 -6.15 -10.80
N GLU A 230 16.56 -6.72 -10.73
CA GLU A 230 16.76 -8.15 -10.83
C GLU A 230 15.93 -8.91 -9.78
N SER A 231 15.31 -10.01 -10.18
CA SER A 231 14.43 -10.78 -9.30
C SER A 231 14.59 -12.28 -9.57
N GLU A 232 14.62 -13.10 -8.50
CA GLU A 232 14.63 -14.57 -8.65
C GLU A 232 13.32 -15.07 -9.28
N SER A 233 12.20 -14.47 -8.91
CA SER A 233 10.89 -14.78 -9.46
C SER A 233 10.12 -13.50 -9.81
N LYS A 234 9.52 -13.47 -10.99
CA LYS A 234 8.69 -12.36 -11.47
C LYS A 234 7.31 -12.88 -11.82
N PHE A 235 6.27 -12.23 -11.26
CA PHE A 235 4.88 -12.63 -11.48
C PHE A 235 4.05 -11.46 -12.02
N ILE A 236 3.24 -11.74 -13.03
CA ILE A 236 2.27 -10.77 -13.57
C ILE A 236 0.90 -11.44 -13.77
N ASN A 237 -0.16 -10.72 -13.47
CA ASN A 237 -1.50 -11.16 -13.83
C ASN A 237 -1.68 -11.11 -15.35
N GLN A 238 -1.97 -12.25 -15.97
CA GLN A 238 -2.16 -12.38 -17.42
C GLN A 238 -3.27 -11.43 -17.95
N LYS A 239 -4.27 -11.12 -17.11
CA LYS A 239 -5.35 -10.19 -17.47
C LYS A 239 -4.80 -8.82 -17.90
N ILE A 240 -3.71 -8.35 -17.27
CA ILE A 240 -3.06 -7.07 -17.63
C ILE A 240 -2.63 -7.07 -19.10
N LEU A 241 -1.99 -8.14 -19.53
CA LEU A 241 -1.48 -8.28 -20.91
C LEU A 241 -2.62 -8.42 -21.91
N ASN A 242 -3.70 -9.10 -21.55
CA ASN A 242 -4.87 -9.29 -22.40
C ASN A 242 -5.64 -7.98 -22.62
N GLU A 243 -5.80 -7.17 -21.56
CA GLU A 243 -6.53 -5.90 -21.60
C GLU A 243 -5.70 -4.75 -22.17
N ASN A 244 -4.38 -4.88 -22.18
CA ASN A 244 -3.45 -3.85 -22.62
C ASN A 244 -2.41 -4.41 -23.61
N PRO A 245 -2.80 -4.70 -24.85
CA PRO A 245 -1.92 -5.35 -25.83
C PRO A 245 -0.68 -4.51 -26.21
N ASN A 246 -0.70 -3.21 -25.92
CA ASN A 246 0.46 -2.33 -26.08
C ASN A 246 1.50 -2.45 -24.98
N ILE A 247 1.17 -3.13 -23.86
CA ILE A 247 2.14 -3.48 -22.83
C ILE A 247 2.90 -4.70 -23.30
N PHE A 248 4.12 -4.48 -23.76
CA PHE A 248 5.02 -5.54 -24.19
C PHE A 248 6.16 -5.71 -23.18
N ILE A 249 6.37 -6.93 -22.70
CA ILE A 249 7.44 -7.28 -21.76
C ILE A 249 8.21 -8.44 -22.37
N GLU A 250 9.42 -8.17 -22.87
CA GLU A 250 10.38 -9.20 -23.28
C GLU A 250 11.16 -9.69 -22.06
N ASP A 251 10.57 -10.59 -21.29
CA ASP A 251 11.25 -11.22 -20.17
C ASP A 251 10.82 -12.68 -20.07
N SER A 252 11.72 -13.58 -20.48
CA SER A 252 11.48 -15.02 -20.45
C SER A 252 11.37 -15.60 -19.03
N SER A 253 11.82 -14.85 -18.02
CA SER A 253 11.69 -15.23 -16.60
C SER A 253 10.34 -14.87 -16.00
N LEU A 254 9.49 -14.14 -16.74
CA LEU A 254 8.21 -13.66 -16.27
C LEU A 254 7.14 -14.77 -16.24
N THR A 255 6.69 -15.13 -15.06
CA THR A 255 5.60 -16.08 -14.87
C THR A 255 4.25 -15.39 -14.94
N LYS A 256 3.40 -15.78 -15.86
CA LYS A 256 2.03 -15.29 -16.03
C LYS A 256 1.10 -16.09 -15.11
N VAL A 257 0.40 -15.37 -14.22
CA VAL A 257 -0.58 -15.94 -13.28
C VAL A 257 -1.98 -15.64 -13.79
N SER A 258 -2.84 -16.65 -13.87
CA SER A 258 -4.18 -16.52 -14.45
C SER A 258 -5.16 -17.53 -13.84
N ASN A 259 -6.45 -17.31 -14.04
CA ASN A 259 -7.49 -18.33 -13.88
C ASN A 259 -7.75 -19.10 -15.20
N ASN A 260 -6.93 -18.88 -16.24
CA ASN A 260 -7.04 -19.55 -17.53
C ASN A 260 -5.99 -20.67 -17.63
N PRO A 261 -6.39 -21.93 -17.93
CA PRO A 261 -5.49 -23.07 -18.08
C PRO A 261 -4.45 -22.93 -19.21
N SER A 262 -4.54 -21.92 -20.06
CA SER A 262 -3.52 -21.69 -21.12
C SER A 262 -2.17 -21.20 -20.59
N THR A 263 -2.11 -20.66 -19.36
CA THR A 263 -0.88 -20.16 -18.74
C THR A 263 -0.09 -21.28 -18.05
N ASP A 264 1.20 -21.04 -17.82
CA ASP A 264 2.08 -22.00 -17.14
C ASP A 264 1.77 -22.14 -15.66
N LEU A 265 1.25 -21.08 -15.07
CA LEU A 265 0.76 -21.07 -13.70
C LEU A 265 -0.66 -20.52 -13.70
N TYR A 266 -1.62 -21.39 -13.33
CA TYR A 266 -3.02 -20.98 -13.24
C TYR A 266 -3.68 -21.49 -11.97
N TYR A 267 -4.85 -20.95 -11.66
CA TYR A 267 -5.59 -21.31 -10.46
C TYR A 267 -7.08 -21.52 -10.74
N GLU A 268 -7.68 -22.34 -9.89
CA GLU A 268 -9.12 -22.63 -9.89
C GLU A 268 -9.66 -22.36 -8.49
N ILE A 269 -10.68 -21.49 -8.37
CA ILE A 269 -11.42 -21.30 -7.13
C ILE A 269 -12.60 -22.26 -7.17
N LEU A 270 -12.57 -23.27 -6.29
CA LEU A 270 -13.58 -24.33 -6.23
C LEU A 270 -14.75 -23.93 -5.36
N GLU A 271 -14.49 -23.23 -4.27
CA GLU A 271 -15.48 -22.71 -3.33
C GLU A 271 -14.99 -21.34 -2.83
N CYS A 272 -15.91 -20.40 -2.63
CA CYS A 272 -15.62 -19.11 -2.02
C CYS A 272 -16.82 -18.64 -1.20
N SER A 273 -16.67 -18.63 0.11
CA SER A 273 -17.69 -18.16 1.04
C SER A 273 -17.07 -17.52 2.27
N PHE A 274 -17.86 -16.86 3.11
CA PHE A 274 -17.38 -16.28 4.37
C PHE A 274 -16.81 -17.29 5.36
N LYS A 275 -17.28 -18.55 5.28
CA LYS A 275 -16.83 -19.61 6.18
C LYS A 275 -15.60 -20.32 5.67
N LYS A 276 -15.54 -20.51 4.35
CA LYS A 276 -14.55 -21.36 3.72
C LYS A 276 -14.33 -20.99 2.27
N SER A 277 -13.09 -20.96 1.86
CA SER A 277 -12.68 -20.90 0.47
C SER A 277 -11.73 -22.04 0.15
N LEU A 278 -11.96 -22.71 -0.97
CA LEU A 278 -11.16 -23.82 -1.47
C LEU A 278 -10.67 -23.48 -2.88
N PHE A 279 -9.37 -23.60 -3.11
CA PHE A 279 -8.78 -23.32 -4.42
C PHE A 279 -7.55 -24.19 -4.71
N LYS A 280 -7.18 -24.24 -5.97
CA LYS A 280 -5.99 -24.94 -6.46
C LYS A 280 -5.08 -23.96 -7.18
N ILE A 281 -3.78 -24.17 -7.06
CA ILE A 281 -2.76 -23.59 -7.93
C ILE A 281 -2.12 -24.72 -8.72
N ILE A 282 -2.10 -24.60 -10.04
CA ILE A 282 -1.57 -25.58 -10.96
C ILE A 282 -0.38 -24.96 -11.68
N GLN A 283 0.78 -25.58 -11.53
CA GLN A 283 2.00 -25.21 -12.22
C GLN A 283 2.34 -26.29 -13.27
N LYS A 284 2.40 -25.88 -14.53
CA LYS A 284 2.82 -26.76 -15.62
C LYS A 284 4.34 -26.92 -15.59
N ASN A 285 4.80 -28.14 -15.76
CA ASN A 285 6.21 -28.49 -15.85
C ASN A 285 6.40 -29.50 -16.98
N GLU A 286 7.61 -29.66 -17.48
CA GLU A 286 7.95 -30.64 -18.53
C GLU A 286 7.56 -32.08 -18.17
N LYS A 287 7.54 -32.43 -16.89
CA LYS A 287 7.22 -33.77 -16.36
C LYS A 287 5.74 -33.94 -15.97
N GLY A 288 4.87 -32.96 -16.29
CA GLY A 288 3.47 -32.95 -15.92
C GLY A 288 3.12 -31.82 -14.95
N ASN A 289 1.85 -31.72 -14.56
CA ASN A 289 1.37 -30.63 -13.72
C ASN A 289 1.65 -30.88 -12.23
N SER A 290 2.15 -29.86 -11.53
CA SER A 290 2.17 -29.84 -10.07
C SER A 290 0.91 -29.13 -9.57
N ILE A 291 0.13 -29.82 -8.74
CA ILE A 291 -1.15 -29.30 -8.21
C ILE A 291 -1.00 -29.11 -6.71
N TYR A 292 -1.33 -27.90 -6.25
CA TYR A 292 -1.36 -27.55 -4.83
C TYR A 292 -2.79 -27.14 -4.46
N GLN A 293 -3.34 -27.74 -3.40
CA GLN A 293 -4.67 -27.44 -2.90
C GLN A 293 -4.59 -26.64 -1.61
N PHE A 294 -5.49 -25.67 -1.45
CA PHE A 294 -5.51 -24.76 -0.31
C PHE A 294 -6.93 -24.57 0.21
N GLU A 295 -7.03 -24.51 1.52
CA GLU A 295 -8.24 -24.13 2.25
C GLU A 295 -7.95 -22.94 3.15
N THR A 296 -8.88 -21.97 3.22
CA THR A 296 -8.73 -20.72 3.96
C THR A 296 -10.09 -20.09 4.25
N SER A 297 -10.14 -19.19 5.23
CA SER A 297 -11.28 -18.30 5.48
C SER A 297 -11.19 -16.97 4.70
N ILE A 298 -10.18 -16.78 3.86
CA ILE A 298 -10.05 -15.55 3.05
C ILE A 298 -11.19 -15.45 2.03
N PHE A 299 -11.86 -14.30 2.05
CA PHE A 299 -13.00 -13.92 1.20
C PHE A 299 -12.84 -12.41 0.85
N PRO A 300 -13.40 -11.91 -0.25
CA PRO A 300 -13.99 -12.61 -1.39
C PRO A 300 -12.97 -13.09 -2.45
N LYS A 301 -13.46 -13.51 -3.64
CA LYS A 301 -12.63 -14.10 -4.71
C LYS A 301 -11.39 -13.30 -5.10
N PHE A 302 -11.47 -11.97 -5.13
CA PHE A 302 -10.30 -11.14 -5.47
C PHE A 302 -9.23 -11.17 -4.37
N ASN A 303 -9.59 -11.38 -3.09
CA ASN A 303 -8.62 -11.59 -2.02
C ASN A 303 -7.98 -12.98 -2.10
N ILE A 304 -8.70 -13.99 -2.63
CA ILE A 304 -8.07 -15.27 -2.99
C ILE A 304 -7.03 -15.06 -4.11
N ALA A 305 -7.33 -14.23 -5.12
CA ALA A 305 -6.35 -13.89 -6.15
C ALA A 305 -5.12 -13.17 -5.54
N ASN A 306 -5.32 -12.22 -4.62
CA ASN A 306 -4.22 -11.59 -3.88
C ASN A 306 -3.40 -12.61 -3.08
N LEU A 307 -4.05 -13.58 -2.43
CA LEU A 307 -3.41 -14.67 -1.69
C LEU A 307 -2.61 -15.58 -2.62
N ILE A 308 -3.09 -15.86 -3.82
CA ILE A 308 -2.37 -16.67 -4.81
C ILE A 308 -1.04 -16.00 -5.18
N PHE A 309 -1.02 -14.68 -5.42
CA PHE A 309 0.23 -13.95 -5.65
C PHE A 309 1.15 -14.00 -4.42
N ALA A 310 0.60 -13.91 -3.22
CA ALA A 310 1.38 -14.05 -1.98
C ALA A 310 2.00 -15.46 -1.85
N ILE A 311 1.25 -16.52 -2.16
CA ILE A 311 1.73 -17.92 -2.15
C ILE A 311 2.81 -18.13 -3.20
N CYS A 312 2.61 -17.65 -4.44
CA CYS A 312 3.59 -17.75 -5.51
C CYS A 312 4.89 -17.04 -5.13
N SER A 313 4.78 -15.82 -4.57
CA SER A 313 5.93 -15.05 -4.09
C SER A 313 6.67 -15.74 -2.94
N ALA A 314 5.94 -16.30 -1.98
CA ALA A 314 6.52 -17.06 -0.87
C ALA A 314 7.17 -18.39 -1.33
N GLY A 315 6.88 -18.85 -2.55
CA GLY A 315 7.40 -20.06 -3.18
C GLY A 315 6.51 -21.29 -2.98
N LEU A 316 6.01 -21.84 -4.08
CA LEU A 316 5.14 -23.02 -4.08
C LEU A 316 5.82 -24.25 -3.45
N SER A 317 7.15 -24.36 -3.52
CA SER A 317 7.92 -25.43 -2.88
C SER A 317 7.75 -25.49 -1.35
N ASN A 318 7.28 -24.41 -0.74
CA ASN A 318 6.97 -24.39 0.70
C ASN A 318 5.65 -25.09 1.07
N PHE A 319 4.90 -25.59 0.09
CA PHE A 319 3.59 -26.21 0.29
C PHE A 319 3.57 -27.68 -0.16
N ASP A 320 2.70 -28.47 0.48
CA ASP A 320 2.57 -29.89 0.20
C ASP A 320 1.62 -30.11 -1.01
N LYS A 321 2.06 -30.94 -1.96
CA LYS A 321 1.27 -31.32 -3.14
C LYS A 321 0.27 -32.44 -2.87
N ASN A 322 0.49 -33.22 -1.80
CA ASN A 322 -0.25 -34.45 -1.52
C ASN A 322 -1.40 -34.25 -0.53
N LYS A 323 -1.56 -33.05 0.01
CA LYS A 323 -2.64 -32.71 0.96
C LYS A 323 -3.16 -31.30 0.75
N ILE A 324 -4.33 -31.04 1.33
CA ILE A 324 -4.86 -29.67 1.39
C ILE A 324 -4.06 -28.86 2.42
N ASN A 325 -3.46 -27.75 1.97
CA ASN A 325 -2.74 -26.83 2.83
C ASN A 325 -3.73 -25.91 3.56
N GLN A 326 -3.81 -26.05 4.87
CA GLN A 326 -4.70 -25.24 5.73
C GLN A 326 -4.08 -23.88 6.00
N LEU A 327 -4.82 -22.81 5.68
CA LEU A 327 -4.37 -21.42 5.78
C LEU A 327 -5.29 -20.56 6.68
N ASP A 328 -6.00 -21.17 7.65
CA ASP A 328 -6.94 -20.48 8.56
C ASP A 328 -6.28 -19.50 9.51
N PHE A 329 -4.94 -19.57 9.66
CA PHE A 329 -4.16 -18.59 10.41
C PHE A 329 -4.05 -17.24 9.71
N LEU A 330 -4.34 -17.16 8.42
CA LEU A 330 -4.28 -15.92 7.66
C LEU A 330 -5.44 -14.99 8.02
N LYS A 331 -5.11 -13.71 8.11
CA LYS A 331 -6.09 -12.65 8.34
C LYS A 331 -5.87 -11.54 7.32
N LEU A 332 -6.97 -11.00 6.81
CA LEU A 332 -6.93 -9.79 5.99
C LEU A 332 -6.44 -8.61 6.84
N PRO A 333 -5.79 -7.62 6.24
CA PRO A 333 -5.43 -6.40 6.95
C PRO A 333 -6.69 -5.64 7.41
N LYS A 334 -6.61 -4.92 8.54
CA LYS A 334 -7.68 -4.02 9.02
C LYS A 334 -8.16 -3.11 7.88
N GLY A 335 -9.47 -3.01 7.73
CA GLY A 335 -10.10 -2.19 6.69
C GLY A 335 -9.89 -2.68 5.25
N ARG A 336 -9.63 -3.97 5.06
CA ARG A 336 -9.57 -4.64 3.75
C ARG A 336 -10.53 -5.82 3.74
N SER A 337 -11.71 -5.66 3.17
CA SER A 337 -12.82 -6.62 3.29
C SER A 337 -13.02 -7.08 4.74
N ASP A 338 -12.96 -6.11 5.65
CA ASP A 338 -12.93 -6.35 7.08
C ASP A 338 -14.36 -6.56 7.61
N PHE A 339 -14.71 -7.82 7.77
CA PHE A 339 -16.02 -8.22 8.31
C PHE A 339 -16.01 -8.07 9.83
N ILE A 340 -16.82 -7.15 10.34
CA ILE A 340 -16.88 -6.88 11.79
C ILE A 340 -17.54 -8.05 12.49
N LYS A 341 -16.82 -8.65 13.42
CA LYS A 341 -17.27 -9.84 14.18
C LYS A 341 -17.90 -9.45 15.50
N ASP A 342 -18.61 -10.42 16.09
CA ASP A 342 -19.15 -10.31 17.44
C ASP A 342 -20.24 -9.23 17.62
N ILE A 343 -20.88 -8.82 16.50
CA ILE A 343 -22.04 -7.93 16.47
C ILE A 343 -23.25 -8.61 15.80
N PRO A 344 -24.50 -8.22 16.11
CA PRO A 344 -25.68 -8.87 15.56
C PRO A 344 -26.04 -8.44 14.12
N ALA A 345 -25.16 -7.75 13.42
CA ALA A 345 -25.35 -7.21 12.08
C ALA A 345 -24.21 -7.57 11.14
N ASN A 346 -24.49 -7.66 9.84
CA ASN A 346 -23.43 -7.84 8.85
C ASN A 346 -22.88 -6.48 8.43
N ILE A 347 -21.69 -6.14 8.88
CA ILE A 347 -21.01 -4.90 8.53
C ILE A 347 -19.64 -5.22 7.98
N ILE A 348 -19.30 -4.64 6.82
CA ILE A 348 -18.00 -4.79 6.19
C ILE A 348 -17.40 -3.41 5.95
N ILE A 349 -16.15 -3.23 6.37
CA ILE A 349 -15.36 -2.01 6.15
C ILE A 349 -14.28 -2.30 5.13
N ASP A 350 -14.19 -1.48 4.07
CA ASP A 350 -13.16 -1.64 3.04
C ASP A 350 -12.59 -0.29 2.58
N TYR A 351 -11.33 -0.34 2.17
CA TYR A 351 -10.59 0.82 1.68
C TYR A 351 -10.81 1.12 0.18
N ALA A 352 -11.67 0.41 -0.52
CA ALA A 352 -11.97 0.71 -1.91
C ALA A 352 -12.32 2.20 -2.07
N HIS A 353 -11.60 2.92 -2.93
CA HIS A 353 -11.68 4.37 -3.15
C HIS A 353 -11.53 4.76 -4.63
N ASN A 354 -11.73 3.80 -5.51
CA ASN A 354 -11.75 4.00 -6.96
C ASN A 354 -12.86 3.17 -7.61
N PRO A 355 -13.31 3.52 -8.83
CA PRO A 355 -14.45 2.87 -9.48
C PRO A 355 -14.29 1.36 -9.65
N GLU A 356 -13.10 0.89 -10.04
CA GLU A 356 -12.83 -0.54 -10.23
C GLU A 356 -12.88 -1.30 -8.91
N GLY A 357 -12.33 -0.71 -7.83
CA GLY A 357 -12.42 -1.28 -6.48
C GLY A 357 -13.86 -1.43 -6.03
N PHE A 358 -14.71 -0.42 -6.26
CA PHE A 358 -16.14 -0.47 -5.95
C PHE A 358 -16.85 -1.58 -6.73
N LEU A 359 -16.65 -1.63 -8.05
CA LEU A 359 -17.27 -2.65 -8.91
C LEU A 359 -16.85 -4.06 -8.47
N LEU A 360 -15.55 -4.27 -8.24
CA LEU A 360 -15.02 -5.58 -7.87
C LEU A 360 -15.54 -6.01 -6.48
N PHE A 361 -15.52 -5.08 -5.52
CA PHE A 361 -15.92 -5.37 -4.15
C PHE A 361 -17.42 -5.64 -4.05
N LEU A 362 -18.24 -4.70 -4.51
CA LEU A 362 -19.71 -4.81 -4.37
C LEU A 362 -20.28 -5.97 -5.18
N SER A 363 -19.78 -6.22 -6.41
CA SER A 363 -20.20 -7.39 -7.19
C SER A 363 -19.89 -8.71 -6.50
N SER A 364 -18.87 -8.76 -5.66
CA SER A 364 -18.47 -9.97 -4.94
C SER A 364 -19.37 -10.30 -3.75
N LEU A 365 -20.22 -9.36 -3.32
CA LEU A 365 -21.11 -9.51 -2.16
C LEU A 365 -22.55 -9.83 -2.52
N GLN A 366 -22.98 -9.59 -3.77
CA GLN A 366 -24.39 -9.74 -4.19
C GLN A 366 -25.01 -11.11 -3.93
N ASP A 367 -24.22 -12.18 -4.07
CA ASP A 367 -24.72 -13.55 -3.90
C ASP A 367 -24.84 -13.99 -2.43
N PHE A 368 -24.48 -13.11 -1.48
CA PHE A 368 -24.34 -13.48 -0.07
C PHE A 368 -25.31 -12.73 0.86
N PHE A 369 -25.92 -11.65 0.40
CA PHE A 369 -26.82 -10.81 1.18
C PHE A 369 -28.07 -10.45 0.39
N ASP A 370 -29.20 -10.31 1.08
CA ASP A 370 -30.48 -9.97 0.46
C ASP A 370 -30.48 -8.53 -0.06
N ASN A 371 -29.94 -7.59 0.75
CA ASN A 371 -29.79 -6.19 0.37
C ASN A 371 -28.40 -5.65 0.78
N LEU A 372 -27.85 -4.78 -0.05
CA LEU A 372 -26.63 -4.05 0.24
C LEU A 372 -26.94 -2.56 0.49
N VAL A 373 -26.64 -2.08 1.68
CA VAL A 373 -26.60 -0.64 2.02
C VAL A 373 -25.16 -0.18 1.98
N VAL A 374 -24.84 0.83 1.15
CA VAL A 374 -23.47 1.29 0.94
C VAL A 374 -23.30 2.70 1.46
N VAL A 375 -22.38 2.91 2.40
CA VAL A 375 -21.95 4.22 2.91
C VAL A 375 -20.59 4.56 2.31
N PHE A 376 -20.49 5.68 1.61
CA PHE A 376 -19.19 6.15 1.11
C PHE A 376 -19.17 7.64 0.84
N GLY A 377 -17.97 8.21 0.74
CA GLY A 377 -17.71 9.57 0.29
C GLY A 377 -16.56 9.60 -0.72
N CYS A 378 -16.29 10.79 -1.25
CA CYS A 378 -15.18 11.03 -2.16
C CYS A 378 -14.19 12.05 -1.55
N GLY A 379 -12.89 11.81 -1.77
CA GLY A 379 -11.86 12.73 -1.32
C GLY A 379 -11.85 14.05 -2.11
N GLY A 380 -11.67 15.15 -1.41
CA GLY A 380 -11.40 16.47 -2.00
C GLY A 380 -9.95 16.60 -2.49
N ASN A 381 -9.67 17.57 -3.36
CA ASN A 381 -8.37 17.82 -3.99
C ASN A 381 -7.78 16.55 -4.65
N ARG A 382 -8.65 15.76 -5.29
CA ARG A 382 -8.35 14.54 -6.01
C ARG A 382 -9.01 14.56 -7.40
N ASP A 383 -8.76 13.52 -8.18
CA ASP A 383 -9.37 13.34 -9.50
C ASP A 383 -10.91 13.36 -9.42
N ARG A 384 -11.51 14.46 -9.84
CA ARG A 384 -12.96 14.69 -9.79
C ARG A 384 -13.73 13.75 -10.72
N SER A 385 -13.10 13.31 -11.81
CA SER A 385 -13.74 12.42 -12.81
C SER A 385 -14.15 11.06 -12.26
N LYS A 386 -13.54 10.62 -11.17
CA LYS A 386 -13.87 9.36 -10.49
C LYS A 386 -15.19 9.42 -9.70
N ARG A 387 -15.58 10.60 -9.22
CA ARG A 387 -16.73 10.77 -8.32
C ARG A 387 -18.03 10.18 -8.88
N PRO A 388 -18.46 10.56 -10.11
CA PRO A 388 -19.68 9.98 -10.69
C PRO A 388 -19.52 8.50 -11.02
N LEU A 389 -18.32 8.03 -11.36
CA LEU A 389 -18.07 6.63 -11.67
C LEU A 389 -18.15 5.75 -10.41
N MET A 390 -17.69 6.25 -9.25
CA MET A 390 -17.81 5.56 -7.97
C MET A 390 -19.28 5.48 -7.53
N LEU A 391 -20.05 6.56 -7.65
CA LEU A 391 -21.47 6.56 -7.36
C LEU A 391 -22.23 5.58 -8.28
N ASN A 392 -21.95 5.60 -9.58
CA ASN A 392 -22.56 4.66 -10.51
C ASN A 392 -22.22 3.20 -10.19
N ALA A 393 -20.98 2.93 -9.78
CA ALA A 393 -20.57 1.61 -9.34
C ALA A 393 -21.34 1.15 -8.07
N ALA A 394 -21.52 2.06 -7.10
CA ALA A 394 -22.33 1.77 -5.91
C ALA A 394 -23.78 1.51 -6.27
N LEU A 395 -24.41 2.37 -7.05
CA LEU A 395 -25.83 2.26 -7.45
C LEU A 395 -26.14 1.01 -8.28
N LYS A 396 -25.15 0.48 -8.98
CA LYS A 396 -25.30 -0.76 -9.75
C LYS A 396 -25.54 -1.97 -8.87
N TYR A 397 -24.97 -2.02 -7.68
CA TYR A 397 -24.96 -3.19 -6.82
C TYR A 397 -25.68 -2.97 -5.49
N ALA A 398 -25.81 -1.72 -5.04
CA ALA A 398 -26.48 -1.40 -3.79
C ALA A 398 -28.00 -1.24 -3.98
N ASP A 399 -28.75 -1.65 -2.99
CA ASP A 399 -30.19 -1.36 -2.86
C ASP A 399 -30.40 0.06 -2.32
N LYS A 400 -29.49 0.52 -1.46
CA LYS A 400 -29.44 1.87 -0.92
C LYS A 400 -28.02 2.39 -0.84
N VAL A 401 -27.81 3.64 -1.23
CA VAL A 401 -26.53 4.37 -1.13
C VAL A 401 -26.70 5.54 -0.17
N ILE A 402 -25.80 5.68 0.76
CA ILE A 402 -25.69 6.83 1.66
C ILE A 402 -24.39 7.56 1.29
N PHE A 403 -24.55 8.70 0.61
CA PHE A 403 -23.39 9.53 0.26
C PHE A 403 -23.03 10.44 1.42
N THR A 404 -21.76 10.43 1.84
CA THR A 404 -21.28 11.14 3.01
C THR A 404 -19.93 11.80 2.76
N SER A 405 -19.37 12.49 3.77
CA SER A 405 -18.02 13.04 3.69
C SER A 405 -16.96 11.94 3.83
N ASP A 406 -15.84 12.17 3.15
CA ASP A 406 -14.55 11.49 3.33
C ASP A 406 -13.52 12.56 3.78
N ASN A 407 -12.28 12.50 3.34
CA ASN A 407 -11.30 13.58 3.50
C ASN A 407 -11.60 14.70 2.50
N SER A 408 -12.49 15.63 2.84
CA SER A 408 -12.87 16.74 1.95
C SER A 408 -11.75 17.75 1.70
N ARG A 409 -10.73 17.78 2.59
CA ARG A 409 -9.59 18.70 2.51
C ARG A 409 -10.04 20.16 2.42
N ASN A 410 -9.74 20.82 1.30
CA ASN A 410 -10.09 22.21 1.05
C ASN A 410 -11.30 22.37 0.11
N GLU A 411 -12.00 21.29 -0.26
CA GLU A 411 -13.22 21.35 -1.07
C GLU A 411 -14.46 21.27 -0.18
N GLU A 412 -15.50 22.05 -0.52
CA GLU A 412 -16.78 21.96 0.17
C GLU A 412 -17.50 20.64 -0.17
N PHE A 413 -18.18 20.06 0.81
CA PHE A 413 -18.94 18.81 0.63
C PHE A 413 -19.98 18.92 -0.49
N SER A 414 -20.65 20.06 -0.62
CA SER A 414 -21.64 20.32 -1.67
C SER A 414 -21.06 20.26 -3.07
N GLU A 415 -19.81 20.69 -3.28
CA GLU A 415 -19.12 20.59 -4.57
C GLU A 415 -18.78 19.13 -4.89
N ILE A 416 -18.26 18.39 -3.90
CA ILE A 416 -17.95 16.97 -4.05
C ILE A 416 -19.22 16.16 -4.38
N LEU A 417 -20.32 16.45 -3.71
CA LEU A 417 -21.63 15.85 -3.96
C LEU A 417 -22.13 16.19 -5.37
N SER A 418 -22.06 17.46 -5.77
CA SER A 418 -22.49 17.92 -7.08
C SER A 418 -21.77 17.15 -8.21
N ASP A 419 -20.45 16.96 -8.07
CA ASP A 419 -19.70 16.17 -9.06
C ASP A 419 -20.13 14.69 -9.05
N ALA A 420 -20.37 14.11 -7.87
CA ALA A 420 -20.74 12.71 -7.77
C ALA A 420 -22.09 12.41 -8.39
N ILE A 421 -23.09 13.27 -8.19
CA ILE A 421 -24.47 13.10 -8.72
C ILE A 421 -24.62 13.61 -10.15
N ALA A 422 -23.60 14.25 -10.74
CA ALA A 422 -23.66 14.78 -12.09
C ALA A 422 -24.09 13.70 -13.09
N ASN A 423 -25.17 13.95 -13.83
CA ASN A 423 -25.77 13.02 -14.81
C ASN A 423 -26.38 11.74 -14.21
N ASN A 424 -26.77 11.73 -12.93
CA ASN A 424 -27.41 10.59 -12.29
C ASN A 424 -28.90 10.84 -12.04
N ASN A 425 -29.75 9.92 -12.51
CA ASN A 425 -31.21 10.00 -12.38
C ASN A 425 -31.78 9.07 -11.29
N SER A 426 -30.92 8.49 -10.44
CA SER A 426 -31.32 7.48 -9.43
C SER A 426 -31.50 8.09 -8.02
N GLU A 427 -32.12 9.28 -7.93
CA GLU A 427 -32.29 10.03 -6.67
C GLU A 427 -32.99 9.22 -5.56
N SER A 428 -33.93 8.32 -5.91
CA SER A 428 -34.66 7.51 -4.94
C SER A 428 -33.81 6.49 -4.18
N LYS A 429 -32.64 6.14 -4.71
CA LYS A 429 -31.70 5.20 -4.06
C LYS A 429 -30.62 5.90 -3.23
N ILE A 430 -30.52 7.22 -3.28
CA ILE A 430 -29.45 7.97 -2.67
C ILE A 430 -29.98 8.79 -1.50
N ASP A 431 -29.42 8.58 -0.32
CA ASP A 431 -29.54 9.50 0.81
C ASP A 431 -28.24 10.27 0.96
N VAL A 432 -28.34 11.54 1.34
CA VAL A 432 -27.16 12.41 1.53
C VAL A 432 -27.09 12.84 2.99
N ILE A 433 -26.04 12.41 3.67
CA ILE A 433 -25.77 12.73 5.07
C ILE A 433 -24.31 13.17 5.18
N GLU A 434 -24.04 14.47 5.35
CA GLU A 434 -22.65 14.97 5.35
C GLU A 434 -21.83 14.39 6.48
N ASP A 435 -22.36 14.34 7.71
CA ASP A 435 -21.65 13.74 8.85
C ASP A 435 -21.52 12.23 8.66
N ARG A 436 -20.27 11.75 8.58
CA ARG A 436 -19.99 10.33 8.31
C ARG A 436 -20.39 9.42 9.47
N LYS A 437 -20.32 9.90 10.71
CA LYS A 437 -20.77 9.13 11.87
C LYS A 437 -22.27 8.93 11.82
N GLU A 438 -23.04 10.01 11.57
CA GLU A 438 -24.48 9.94 11.40
C GLU A 438 -24.87 9.07 10.21
N ALA A 439 -24.14 9.13 9.09
CA ALA A 439 -24.36 8.30 7.92
C ALA A 439 -24.21 6.79 8.24
N ILE A 440 -23.19 6.43 9.02
CA ILE A 440 -22.98 5.03 9.44
C ILE A 440 -24.09 4.59 10.39
N ILE A 441 -24.44 5.41 11.39
CA ILE A 441 -25.55 5.11 12.32
C ILE A 441 -26.85 4.93 11.54
N TYR A 442 -27.15 5.82 10.60
CA TYR A 442 -28.34 5.71 9.76
C TYR A 442 -28.34 4.42 8.94
N GLY A 443 -27.21 4.11 8.27
CA GLY A 443 -27.07 2.87 7.50
C GLY A 443 -27.24 1.61 8.35
N THR A 444 -26.73 1.61 9.57
CA THR A 444 -26.91 0.50 10.52
C THR A 444 -28.37 0.26 10.88
N ASN A 445 -29.18 1.33 10.97
CA ASN A 445 -30.61 1.23 11.28
C ASN A 445 -31.46 0.78 10.08
N LEU A 446 -30.91 0.82 8.86
CA LEU A 446 -31.63 0.38 7.65
C LEU A 446 -31.52 -1.13 7.41
N ILE A 447 -30.44 -1.77 7.84
CA ILE A 447 -30.16 -3.18 7.55
C ILE A 447 -30.95 -4.12 8.47
N LYS A 448 -31.38 -5.24 7.91
CA LYS A 448 -31.98 -6.37 8.61
C LYS A 448 -30.96 -7.51 8.75
N LYS A 449 -31.39 -8.64 9.33
CA LYS A 449 -30.51 -9.76 9.66
C LYS A 449 -29.68 -10.30 8.48
N ASP A 450 -30.30 -10.40 7.28
CA ASP A 450 -29.67 -10.99 6.09
C ASP A 450 -29.18 -9.93 5.09
N ASP A 451 -29.29 -8.64 5.46
CA ASP A 451 -28.71 -7.50 4.73
C ASP A 451 -27.28 -7.24 5.17
N CYS A 452 -26.54 -6.42 4.41
CA CYS A 452 -25.19 -5.99 4.76
C CYS A 452 -25.02 -4.47 4.62
N LEU A 453 -24.42 -3.85 5.64
CA LEU A 453 -23.89 -2.50 5.55
C LEU A 453 -22.43 -2.56 5.08
N VAL A 454 -22.14 -1.89 3.98
CA VAL A 454 -20.80 -1.80 3.39
C VAL A 454 -20.30 -0.36 3.52
N ILE A 455 -19.23 -0.15 4.28
CA ILE A 455 -18.63 1.15 4.52
C ILE A 455 -17.33 1.23 3.71
N LEU A 456 -17.27 2.14 2.72
CA LEU A 456 -16.16 2.25 1.77
C LEU A 456 -15.42 3.58 1.88
N GLY A 457 -14.16 3.56 1.44
CA GLY A 457 -13.28 4.72 1.26
C GLY A 457 -12.14 4.78 2.26
N LYS A 458 -12.46 4.80 3.57
CA LYS A 458 -11.46 5.01 4.63
C LYS A 458 -10.78 3.74 5.11
N GLY A 459 -11.48 2.60 5.15
CA GLY A 459 -10.89 1.33 5.57
C GLY A 459 -10.21 1.43 6.95
N HIS A 460 -8.88 1.36 6.97
CA HIS A 460 -8.03 1.40 8.19
C HIS A 460 -7.72 2.82 8.69
N GLU A 461 -8.10 3.87 7.97
CA GLU A 461 -7.80 5.25 8.34
C GLU A 461 -8.46 5.62 9.68
N GLU A 462 -7.73 6.35 10.51
CA GLU A 462 -8.17 6.82 11.84
C GLU A 462 -8.25 8.35 11.91
N THR A 463 -8.26 9.01 10.74
CA THR A 463 -8.35 10.47 10.66
C THR A 463 -9.28 10.91 9.55
N GLN A 464 -9.88 12.11 9.70
CA GLN A 464 -10.62 12.81 8.66
C GLN A 464 -10.03 14.20 8.50
N GLU A 465 -9.72 14.59 7.25
CA GLU A 465 -9.16 15.89 6.92
C GLU A 465 -10.24 16.83 6.36
N LYS A 466 -10.47 17.96 7.00
CA LYS A 466 -11.42 19.00 6.58
C LYS A 466 -10.80 20.38 6.85
N ASN A 467 -10.75 21.26 5.83
CA ASN A 467 -10.25 22.65 5.92
C ASN A 467 -8.84 22.74 6.55
N GLY A 468 -7.93 21.85 6.15
CA GLY A 468 -6.57 21.79 6.67
C GLY A 468 -6.45 21.26 8.09
N GLN A 469 -7.55 20.88 8.74
CA GLN A 469 -7.56 20.27 10.06
C GLN A 469 -7.66 18.74 9.92
N ILE A 470 -6.87 18.04 10.71
CA ILE A 470 -6.90 16.58 10.81
C ILE A 470 -7.59 16.23 12.12
N LEU A 471 -8.77 15.64 12.03
CA LEU A 471 -9.56 15.19 13.16
C LEU A 471 -9.44 13.68 13.31
N PHE A 472 -9.50 13.19 14.54
CA PHE A 472 -9.60 11.74 14.78
C PHE A 472 -10.98 11.26 14.32
N PHE A 473 -11.01 10.19 13.51
CA PHE A 473 -12.22 9.55 13.01
C PHE A 473 -11.90 8.14 12.49
N SER A 474 -12.63 7.13 12.95
CA SER A 474 -12.49 5.76 12.49
C SER A 474 -13.86 5.10 12.27
N ASP A 475 -14.06 4.53 11.06
CA ASP A 475 -15.26 3.78 10.74
C ASP A 475 -15.47 2.60 11.72
N HIS A 476 -14.38 1.93 12.13
CA HIS A 476 -14.41 0.83 13.09
C HIS A 476 -14.88 1.28 14.48
N GLU A 477 -14.42 2.45 14.95
CA GLU A 477 -14.83 2.95 16.26
C GLU A 477 -16.30 3.35 16.27
N VAL A 478 -16.79 3.97 15.19
CA VAL A 478 -18.21 4.30 15.08
C VAL A 478 -19.07 3.03 15.17
N VAL A 479 -18.69 1.97 14.43
CA VAL A 479 -19.41 0.69 14.49
C VAL A 479 -19.35 0.07 15.89
N ASN A 480 -18.18 0.12 16.54
CA ASN A 480 -18.03 -0.38 17.90
C ASN A 480 -18.89 0.41 18.91
N GLU A 481 -18.96 1.73 18.80
CA GLU A 481 -19.82 2.56 19.65
C GLU A 481 -21.32 2.26 19.52
N ILE A 482 -21.77 1.82 18.34
CA ILE A 482 -23.18 1.48 18.09
C ILE A 482 -23.57 0.20 18.83
N TYR A 483 -22.66 -0.77 18.96
CA TYR A 483 -22.96 -2.10 19.47
C TYR A 483 -22.39 -2.40 20.88
N ASN A 484 -21.65 -1.48 21.48
CA ASN A 484 -21.20 -1.52 22.90
C ASN A 484 -22.07 -0.61 23.77
#